data_cd27ef895aac2249be44ee7807293be1
#
_entry.id   cd27ef895aac2249be44ee7807293be1
#
_cell.length_a   1.000
_cell.length_b   1.000
_cell.length_c   1.000
_cell.angle_alpha   90.00
_cell.angle_beta   90.00
_cell.angle_gamma   90.00
#
_symmetry.space_group_name_H-M   'P 1'
#
loop_
_entity.id
_entity.type
_entity.pdbx_description
1 polymer ?
#
loop_
_entity_poly.entity_id
_entity_poly.type
_entity_poly.pdbx_seq_one_letter_code
_entity_poly.pdbx_strand_id
1 'polypeptide(L)'
;FPLVLVRADGPFIERTGGVAAGMSGSPVYLATEHGDALLGAIGYVFPNADHRVALVTPIADMRAADRGWPPARVEVPGYGEAVPVATPVLLSGVSTRAAALLEPLFGDARVTPLPVQLSGTAPADADAAFRLEPGSAIAVSLISGDVQVSAVGTVTAVEDGRLLAFGHPFLGSGAVALPFVPAYVTAIVPSSEVPFKLANVGARVLGTIEQDRPTALAGRLDREPPTVAVSLSLLGSAGEQRYAYRVAADERLYPVLVATGALQLIDRALGATDGGFAELAWEITLRGGERVNLLEQVNHPSDIALAAAQLAGGPLAVLAANRYRGADVERVSLNVRLDDRQRVASLEEAVLESEEVAAGDAAHVHLRLQPHRERAVVRTVTVPLPSDLAGEVTLLIRGGAVPRATGDLELDEKEIDAPRTFGELLDALRSRVQASELVVEAVT
;
A
#
# COMPACT_ATOMS: atom_id res chain seq x y z
N PHE A 1 4.46 5.60 -29.42
CA PHE A 1 5.32 6.77 -29.63
C PHE A 1 6.71 6.33 -30.09
N PRO A 2 7.41 7.11 -30.92
CA PRO A 2 8.76 6.77 -31.33
C PRO A 2 9.74 6.96 -30.19
N LEU A 3 10.81 6.14 -30.15
CA LEU A 3 11.94 6.31 -29.23
C LEU A 3 13.22 6.54 -30.04
N VAL A 4 14.16 7.32 -29.49
CA VAL A 4 15.44 7.59 -30.13
C VAL A 4 16.52 6.75 -29.48
N LEU A 5 17.16 5.87 -30.28
CA LEU A 5 18.28 5.05 -29.81
C LEU A 5 19.52 5.92 -29.61
N VAL A 6 20.13 5.83 -28.44
CA VAL A 6 21.35 6.55 -28.08
C VAL A 6 22.34 5.63 -27.43
N ARG A 7 23.62 6.02 -27.50
CA ARG A 7 24.70 5.43 -26.73
C ARG A 7 25.29 6.48 -25.81
N ALA A 8 25.32 6.18 -24.52
CA ALA A 8 25.91 7.03 -23.50
C ALA A 8 27.38 6.61 -23.29
N ASP A 9 28.30 7.54 -23.45
CA ASP A 9 29.74 7.30 -23.30
C ASP A 9 30.38 8.38 -22.39
N GLY A 10 31.63 8.21 -22.08
CA GLY A 10 32.48 9.14 -21.33
C GLY A 10 32.79 8.68 -19.91
N PRO A 11 33.76 9.36 -19.25
CA PRO A 11 34.32 8.91 -17.99
C PRO A 11 33.34 8.73 -16.84
N PHE A 12 32.24 9.51 -16.85
CA PHE A 12 31.17 9.36 -15.84
C PHE A 12 30.39 8.07 -16.07
N ILE A 13 29.93 7.80 -17.28
CA ILE A 13 29.17 6.60 -17.63
C ILE A 13 30.00 5.33 -17.47
N GLU A 14 31.30 5.39 -17.78
CA GLU A 14 32.23 4.27 -17.55
C GLU A 14 32.33 3.93 -16.06
N ARG A 15 32.46 4.95 -15.20
CA ARG A 15 32.56 4.74 -13.74
C ARG A 15 31.22 4.22 -13.13
N THR A 16 30.08 4.57 -13.70
CA THR A 16 28.77 4.12 -13.22
C THR A 16 28.38 2.74 -13.76
N GLY A 17 29.13 2.18 -14.70
CA GLY A 17 28.79 0.92 -15.36
C GLY A 17 27.69 1.04 -16.40
N GLY A 18 27.40 2.26 -16.88
CA GLY A 18 26.36 2.57 -17.87
C GLY A 18 25.23 3.44 -17.33
N VAL A 19 24.08 3.39 -17.98
CA VAL A 19 22.85 4.06 -17.55
C VAL A 19 22.29 3.32 -16.34
N ALA A 20 22.29 3.98 -15.18
CA ALA A 20 21.89 3.41 -13.92
C ALA A 20 20.38 3.61 -13.68
N ALA A 21 19.76 2.70 -12.91
CA ALA A 21 18.45 2.87 -12.35
C ALA A 21 18.36 4.20 -11.57
N GLY A 22 17.30 4.99 -11.82
CA GLY A 22 17.15 6.35 -11.33
C GLY A 22 17.79 7.44 -12.22
N MET A 23 18.53 7.09 -13.28
CA MET A 23 18.88 8.04 -14.33
C MET A 23 17.74 8.29 -15.31
N SER A 24 16.67 7.55 -15.23
CA SER A 24 15.44 7.78 -15.97
C SER A 24 14.95 9.23 -15.79
N GLY A 25 14.60 9.90 -16.87
CA GLY A 25 14.30 11.32 -16.87
C GLY A 25 15.50 12.24 -17.12
N SER A 26 16.74 11.72 -17.15
CA SER A 26 17.92 12.54 -17.47
C SER A 26 17.74 13.23 -18.83
N PRO A 27 17.80 14.57 -18.87
CA PRO A 27 17.59 15.32 -20.13
C PRO A 27 18.71 15.03 -21.13
N VAL A 28 18.30 14.85 -22.36
CA VAL A 28 19.22 14.66 -23.50
C VAL A 28 19.05 15.83 -24.44
N TYR A 29 20.16 16.48 -24.73
CA TYR A 29 20.21 17.67 -25.63
C TYR A 29 20.87 17.31 -26.96
N LEU A 30 20.38 17.94 -28.00
CA LEU A 30 20.98 17.93 -29.35
C LEU A 30 21.71 19.23 -29.55
N ALA A 31 23.00 19.16 -29.81
CA ALA A 31 23.78 20.33 -30.20
C ALA A 31 23.32 20.80 -31.57
N THR A 32 22.91 22.07 -31.69
CA THR A 32 22.49 22.71 -32.93
C THR A 32 23.27 23.98 -33.18
N GLU A 33 23.20 24.52 -34.38
CA GLU A 33 23.82 25.82 -34.75
C GLU A 33 23.28 27.00 -33.90
N HIS A 34 22.12 26.83 -33.29
CA HIS A 34 21.45 27.84 -32.45
C HIS A 34 21.55 27.58 -30.95
N GLY A 35 22.41 26.63 -30.54
CA GLY A 35 22.56 26.17 -29.16
C GLY A 35 21.93 24.80 -28.91
N ASP A 36 21.97 24.35 -27.66
CA ASP A 36 21.47 23.06 -27.28
C ASP A 36 19.93 23.01 -27.23
N ALA A 37 19.35 22.11 -27.99
CA ALA A 37 17.89 21.86 -28.00
C ALA A 37 17.55 20.57 -27.21
N LEU A 38 16.57 20.64 -26.30
CA LEU A 38 16.12 19.48 -25.55
C LEU A 38 15.44 18.46 -26.48
N LEU A 39 16.09 17.31 -26.69
CA LEU A 39 15.59 16.22 -27.50
C LEU A 39 14.52 15.42 -26.73
N GLY A 40 14.75 15.16 -25.43
CA GLY A 40 13.90 14.33 -24.59
C GLY A 40 14.64 13.83 -23.35
N ALA A 41 14.29 12.65 -22.87
CA ALA A 41 14.88 12.07 -21.67
C ALA A 41 15.19 10.58 -21.83
N ILE A 42 16.23 10.10 -21.15
CA ILE A 42 16.48 8.67 -20.98
C ILE A 42 15.24 8.06 -20.31
N GLY A 43 14.59 7.10 -20.98
CA GLY A 43 13.38 6.47 -20.47
C GLY A 43 13.42 4.94 -20.51
N TYR A 44 14.08 4.37 -21.52
CA TYR A 44 14.04 2.93 -21.77
C TYR A 44 15.42 2.34 -22.03
N VAL A 45 15.57 1.05 -21.73
CA VAL A 45 16.81 0.27 -21.94
C VAL A 45 16.44 -1.12 -22.48
N PHE A 46 17.45 -1.88 -22.87
CA PHE A 46 17.30 -3.26 -23.26
C PHE A 46 17.78 -4.19 -22.12
N PRO A 47 16.97 -5.18 -21.68
CA PRO A 47 17.42 -6.19 -20.73
C PRO A 47 18.61 -6.95 -21.30
N ASN A 48 19.61 -7.19 -20.46
CA ASN A 48 20.79 -7.99 -20.81
C ASN A 48 21.64 -7.46 -21.98
N ALA A 49 21.52 -6.16 -22.32
CA ALA A 49 22.35 -5.50 -23.32
C ALA A 49 23.46 -4.66 -22.67
N ASP A 50 24.30 -4.03 -23.49
CA ASP A 50 25.28 -3.02 -23.01
C ASP A 50 24.52 -1.88 -22.33
N HIS A 51 24.77 -1.66 -21.04
CA HIS A 51 24.10 -0.63 -20.22
C HIS A 51 24.37 0.81 -20.73
N ARG A 52 25.24 0.98 -21.68
CA ARG A 52 25.46 2.27 -22.36
C ARG A 52 24.45 2.54 -23.46
N VAL A 53 23.70 1.53 -23.89
CA VAL A 53 22.66 1.66 -24.90
C VAL A 53 21.33 1.95 -24.22
N ALA A 54 20.71 3.06 -24.59
CA ALA A 54 19.43 3.50 -24.03
C ALA A 54 18.52 4.11 -25.10
N LEU A 55 17.28 4.30 -24.74
CA LEU A 55 16.30 4.94 -25.58
C LEU A 55 15.78 6.23 -24.91
N VAL A 56 15.72 7.28 -25.71
CA VAL A 56 15.21 8.58 -25.29
C VAL A 56 13.75 8.71 -25.68
N THR A 57 12.92 9.06 -24.71
CA THR A 57 11.54 9.47 -24.94
C THR A 57 11.55 10.93 -25.41
N PRO A 58 11.02 11.24 -26.61
CA PRO A 58 11.04 12.60 -27.14
C PRO A 58 10.28 13.59 -26.27
N ILE A 59 10.79 14.80 -26.14
CA ILE A 59 10.17 15.83 -25.28
C ILE A 59 8.75 16.19 -25.71
N ALA A 60 8.44 16.10 -27.03
CA ALA A 60 7.08 16.33 -27.53
C ALA A 60 6.08 15.32 -26.98
N ASP A 61 6.48 14.05 -26.88
CA ASP A 61 5.65 12.98 -26.33
C ASP A 61 5.54 13.10 -24.80
N MET A 62 6.59 13.51 -24.12
CA MET A 62 6.56 13.79 -22.68
C MET A 62 5.62 14.96 -22.35
N ARG A 63 5.65 16.05 -23.13
CA ARG A 63 4.71 17.18 -22.98
C ARG A 63 3.26 16.79 -23.25
N ALA A 64 3.05 15.76 -24.05
CA ALA A 64 1.74 15.23 -24.38
C ALA A 64 1.25 14.15 -23.38
N ALA A 65 1.93 13.94 -22.26
CA ALA A 65 1.60 12.91 -21.27
C ALA A 65 0.14 12.94 -20.80
N ASP A 66 -0.54 14.09 -20.85
CA ASP A 66 -1.95 14.24 -20.47
C ASP A 66 -2.93 13.60 -21.47
N ARG A 67 -2.50 13.31 -22.70
CA ARG A 67 -3.40 12.87 -23.78
C ARG A 67 -3.73 11.37 -23.74
N GLY A 68 -3.08 10.60 -22.86
CA GLY A 68 -3.22 9.15 -22.79
C GLY A 68 -2.61 8.44 -24.01
N TRP A 69 -1.66 7.54 -23.76
CA TRP A 69 -1.05 6.72 -24.81
C TRP A 69 -1.34 5.24 -24.50
N PRO A 70 -1.56 4.41 -25.53
CA PRO A 70 -1.61 2.97 -25.34
C PRO A 70 -0.24 2.48 -24.79
N PRO A 71 -0.21 1.38 -24.03
CA PRO A 71 1.04 0.78 -23.60
C PRO A 71 1.90 0.49 -24.84
N ALA A 72 3.12 1.02 -24.87
CA ALA A 72 4.03 0.81 -25.98
C ALA A 72 4.92 -0.39 -25.67
N ARG A 73 4.80 -1.44 -26.47
CA ARG A 73 5.88 -2.40 -26.64
C ARG A 73 6.73 -1.94 -27.78
N VAL A 74 8.01 -1.75 -27.54
CA VAL A 74 8.96 -1.31 -28.56
C VAL A 74 9.96 -2.42 -28.78
N GLU A 75 9.88 -3.08 -29.92
CA GLU A 75 10.87 -4.07 -30.34
C GLU A 75 11.85 -3.40 -31.32
N VAL A 76 13.14 -3.52 -31.07
CA VAL A 76 14.20 -2.93 -31.91
C VAL A 76 14.99 -4.09 -32.53
N PRO A 77 15.10 -4.16 -33.88
CA PRO A 77 15.85 -5.21 -34.55
C PRO A 77 17.30 -5.30 -34.05
N GLY A 78 17.71 -6.50 -33.63
CA GLY A 78 19.03 -6.76 -33.07
C GLY A 78 19.21 -6.48 -31.58
N TYR A 79 18.24 -5.86 -30.92
CA TYR A 79 18.27 -5.53 -29.50
C TYR A 79 17.11 -6.16 -28.71
N GLY A 80 16.03 -6.57 -29.36
CA GLY A 80 14.85 -7.13 -28.71
C GLY A 80 13.86 -6.07 -28.18
N GLU A 81 13.06 -6.45 -27.18
CA GLU A 81 12.05 -5.56 -26.57
C GLU A 81 12.70 -4.55 -25.63
N ALA A 82 12.40 -3.27 -25.86
CA ALA A 82 12.80 -2.20 -24.98
C ALA A 82 11.87 -2.13 -23.75
N VAL A 83 12.45 -1.94 -22.59
CA VAL A 83 11.75 -1.85 -21.32
C VAL A 83 12.08 -0.55 -20.58
N PRO A 84 11.20 -0.04 -19.71
CA PRO A 84 11.50 1.12 -18.89
C PRO A 84 12.81 0.94 -18.13
N VAL A 85 13.58 2.02 -17.94
CA VAL A 85 14.73 2.01 -17.02
C VAL A 85 14.22 1.63 -15.63
N ALA A 86 14.91 0.73 -14.97
CA ALA A 86 14.50 0.32 -13.62
C ALA A 86 14.44 1.53 -12.67
N THR A 87 13.34 1.63 -11.93
CA THR A 87 13.15 2.70 -10.94
C THR A 87 13.57 2.18 -9.57
N PRO A 88 14.62 2.76 -8.95
CA PRO A 88 15.00 2.39 -7.59
C PRO A 88 13.94 2.89 -6.63
N VAL A 89 13.32 1.99 -5.88
CA VAL A 89 12.45 2.31 -4.74
C VAL A 89 13.27 2.18 -3.47
N LEU A 90 13.54 3.33 -2.87
CA LEU A 90 14.26 3.42 -1.60
C LEU A 90 13.30 3.08 -0.46
N LEU A 91 13.65 2.08 0.30
CA LEU A 91 12.90 1.55 1.44
C LEU A 91 13.70 1.88 2.71
N SER A 92 13.58 3.11 3.23
CA SER A 92 14.28 3.48 4.46
C SER A 92 13.47 3.08 5.69
N GLY A 93 14.07 2.26 6.54
CA GLY A 93 13.42 1.71 7.71
C GLY A 93 12.34 0.67 7.39
N VAL A 94 12.34 0.08 6.19
CA VAL A 94 11.40 -0.96 5.77
C VAL A 94 12.17 -2.28 5.57
N SER A 95 11.72 -3.33 6.25
CA SER A 95 12.26 -4.68 6.12
C SER A 95 11.88 -5.29 4.75
N THR A 96 12.64 -6.28 4.30
CA THR A 96 12.30 -7.04 3.07
C THR A 96 10.89 -7.64 3.16
N ARG A 97 10.49 -8.05 4.35
CA ARG A 97 9.17 -8.63 4.62
C ARG A 97 8.04 -7.59 4.44
N ALA A 98 8.21 -6.38 4.97
CA ALA A 98 7.24 -5.31 4.77
C ALA A 98 7.24 -4.81 3.32
N ALA A 99 8.40 -4.82 2.65
CA ALA A 99 8.51 -4.51 1.23
C ALA A 99 7.73 -5.49 0.34
N ALA A 100 7.66 -6.76 0.72
CA ALA A 100 6.90 -7.77 -0.02
C ALA A 100 5.40 -7.45 -0.13
N LEU A 101 4.82 -6.72 0.81
CA LEU A 101 3.44 -6.23 0.70
C LEU A 101 3.24 -5.24 -0.46
N LEU A 102 4.30 -4.58 -0.90
CA LEU A 102 4.26 -3.62 -1.98
C LEU A 102 4.44 -4.26 -3.36
N GLU A 103 4.93 -5.51 -3.44
CA GLU A 103 5.17 -6.19 -4.71
C GLU A 103 3.95 -6.19 -5.66
N PRO A 104 2.70 -6.44 -5.19
CA PRO A 104 1.53 -6.41 -6.05
C PRO A 104 1.25 -5.03 -6.67
N LEU A 105 1.71 -3.95 -6.04
CA LEU A 105 1.56 -2.58 -6.58
C LEU A 105 2.44 -2.35 -7.79
N PHE A 106 3.59 -3.00 -7.82
CA PHE A 106 4.59 -2.76 -8.85
C PHE A 106 4.31 -3.57 -10.12
N GLY A 107 3.57 -4.67 -10.04
CA GLY A 107 3.18 -5.48 -11.20
C GLY A 107 4.33 -5.72 -12.17
N ASP A 108 4.12 -5.34 -13.45
CA ASP A 108 5.15 -5.38 -14.50
C ASP A 108 6.11 -4.17 -14.46
N ALA A 109 5.93 -3.23 -13.53
CA ALA A 109 6.83 -2.08 -13.39
C ALA A 109 8.22 -2.58 -12.95
N ARG A 110 9.26 -2.18 -13.68
CA ARG A 110 10.64 -2.52 -13.32
C ARG A 110 11.10 -1.67 -12.14
N VAL A 111 10.70 -2.12 -10.96
CA VAL A 111 11.07 -1.51 -9.69
C VAL A 111 12.18 -2.38 -9.05
N THR A 112 13.25 -1.73 -8.63
CA THR A 112 14.29 -2.38 -7.82
C THR A 112 14.08 -1.94 -6.37
N PRO A 113 13.50 -2.79 -5.50
CA PRO A 113 13.43 -2.49 -4.08
C PRO A 113 14.85 -2.47 -3.52
N LEU A 114 15.26 -1.34 -2.98
CA LEU A 114 16.53 -1.20 -2.30
C LEU A 114 16.27 -1.03 -0.81
N PRO A 115 16.37 -2.09 0.01
CA PRO A 115 16.34 -1.96 1.46
C PRO A 115 17.62 -1.26 1.90
N VAL A 116 17.61 0.06 1.91
CA VAL A 116 18.75 0.86 2.30
C VAL A 116 18.45 1.47 3.66
N GLN A 117 19.13 1.03 4.70
CA GLN A 117 19.24 1.80 5.92
C GLN A 117 20.20 2.98 5.65
N LEU A 118 19.76 3.93 4.85
CA LEU A 118 20.42 5.21 4.82
C LEU A 118 20.07 5.91 6.14
N SER A 119 21.05 6.09 6.98
CA SER A 119 20.92 6.80 8.24
C SER A 119 20.60 8.27 7.94
N GLY A 120 19.31 8.61 7.99
CA GLY A 120 18.86 9.98 8.01
C GLY A 120 18.06 10.44 6.81
N THR A 121 17.07 11.24 7.07
CA THR A 121 16.55 12.26 6.15
C THR A 121 17.69 13.18 5.75
N ALA A 122 17.64 13.71 4.52
CA ALA A 122 18.59 14.75 4.12
C ALA A 122 18.60 15.89 5.18
N PRO A 123 19.75 16.50 5.44
CA PRO A 123 19.81 17.64 6.37
C PRO A 123 18.78 18.70 5.97
N ALA A 124 18.12 19.30 6.94
CA ALA A 124 17.11 20.35 6.68
C ALA A 124 17.67 21.50 5.84
N ASP A 125 18.94 21.83 6.01
CA ASP A 125 19.64 22.84 5.24
C ASP A 125 19.76 22.47 3.75
N ALA A 126 19.91 21.19 3.42
CA ALA A 126 19.95 20.71 2.05
C ALA A 126 18.60 20.90 1.36
N ASP A 127 17.49 20.62 2.04
CA ASP A 127 16.15 20.85 1.51
C ASP A 127 15.87 22.33 1.21
N ALA A 128 16.34 23.23 2.09
CA ALA A 128 16.22 24.67 1.89
C ALA A 128 17.05 25.17 0.68
N ALA A 129 18.22 24.59 0.47
CA ALA A 129 19.14 24.93 -0.62
C ALA A 129 18.76 24.27 -1.95
N PHE A 130 17.91 23.27 -1.96
CA PHE A 130 17.56 22.52 -3.19
C PHE A 130 16.93 23.42 -4.25
N ARG A 131 17.46 23.32 -5.46
CA ARG A 131 16.90 23.99 -6.66
C ARG A 131 16.44 22.92 -7.63
N LEU A 132 15.18 23.06 -8.07
CA LEU A 132 14.59 22.14 -9.03
C LEU A 132 14.91 22.64 -10.44
N GLU A 133 15.74 21.87 -11.13
CA GLU A 133 16.17 22.17 -12.50
C GLU A 133 16.31 20.89 -13.32
N PRO A 134 16.38 20.94 -14.66
CA PRO A 134 16.65 19.77 -15.47
C PRO A 134 17.92 19.03 -15.00
N GLY A 135 17.84 17.72 -14.82
CA GLY A 135 18.91 16.89 -14.24
C GLY A 135 18.87 16.71 -12.74
N SER A 136 18.07 17.50 -12.00
CA SER A 136 17.87 17.29 -10.57
C SER A 136 17.27 15.90 -10.28
N ALA A 137 17.77 15.25 -9.21
CA ALA A 137 17.13 14.04 -8.73
C ALA A 137 15.92 14.40 -7.85
N ILE A 138 14.83 13.70 -8.07
CA ILE A 138 13.61 13.79 -7.25
C ILE A 138 13.15 12.40 -6.83
N ALA A 139 12.30 12.35 -5.83
CA ALA A 139 11.65 11.13 -5.40
C ALA A 139 10.13 11.31 -5.36
N VAL A 140 9.39 10.34 -5.92
CA VAL A 140 7.94 10.21 -5.71
C VAL A 140 7.75 9.49 -4.39
N SER A 141 7.12 10.15 -3.42
CA SER A 141 6.98 9.66 -2.06
C SER A 141 5.65 8.94 -1.87
N LEU A 142 5.69 7.62 -1.65
CA LEU A 142 4.51 6.82 -1.35
C LEU A 142 4.22 6.80 0.16
N ILE A 143 5.27 6.68 0.99
CA ILE A 143 5.20 6.77 2.45
C ILE A 143 6.30 7.72 2.93
N SER A 144 5.97 8.60 3.88
CA SER A 144 6.93 9.51 4.52
C SER A 144 6.68 9.61 6.03
N GLY A 145 7.73 9.86 6.82
CA GLY A 145 7.68 9.93 8.28
C GLY A 145 8.54 8.84 8.93
N ASP A 146 8.02 8.16 9.95
CA ASP A 146 8.75 7.09 10.67
C ASP A 146 9.03 5.86 9.79
N VAL A 147 8.35 5.76 8.66
CA VAL A 147 8.59 4.79 7.57
C VAL A 147 8.70 5.58 6.27
N GLN A 148 9.61 5.22 5.39
CA GLN A 148 9.78 5.88 4.09
C GLN A 148 9.79 4.87 2.94
N VAL A 149 8.96 5.15 1.93
CA VAL A 149 8.95 4.43 0.65
C VAL A 149 8.89 5.46 -0.46
N SER A 150 9.93 5.54 -1.28
CA SER A 150 10.05 6.58 -2.30
C SER A 150 10.76 6.08 -3.55
N ALA A 151 10.22 6.41 -4.72
CA ALA A 151 10.76 6.06 -6.04
C ALA A 151 11.63 7.19 -6.59
N VAL A 152 12.89 6.92 -6.89
CA VAL A 152 13.86 7.94 -7.33
C VAL A 152 14.00 7.98 -8.85
N GLY A 153 13.98 9.19 -9.39
CA GLY A 153 14.23 9.46 -10.79
C GLY A 153 14.83 10.84 -11.02
N THR A 154 14.79 11.30 -12.24
CA THR A 154 15.43 12.55 -12.66
C THR A 154 14.43 13.48 -13.35
N VAL A 155 14.58 14.77 -13.11
CA VAL A 155 13.82 15.85 -13.76
C VAL A 155 14.31 16.03 -15.19
N THR A 156 13.39 16.03 -16.15
CA THR A 156 13.69 16.31 -17.55
C THR A 156 13.53 17.77 -17.88
N ALA A 157 12.43 18.37 -17.48
CA ALA A 157 12.12 19.76 -17.70
C ALA A 157 11.23 20.34 -16.60
N VAL A 158 11.37 21.65 -16.40
CA VAL A 158 10.46 22.45 -15.58
C VAL A 158 10.02 23.63 -16.43
N GLU A 159 8.75 23.69 -16.79
CA GLU A 159 8.19 24.66 -17.72
C GLU A 159 6.88 25.21 -17.13
N ASP A 160 6.80 26.53 -16.93
CA ASP A 160 5.60 27.22 -16.43
C ASP A 160 4.96 26.56 -15.18
N GLY A 161 5.79 26.18 -14.20
CA GLY A 161 5.35 25.48 -12.98
C GLY A 161 4.96 24.02 -13.19
N ARG A 162 5.16 23.46 -14.38
CA ARG A 162 4.95 22.07 -14.73
C ARG A 162 6.27 21.30 -14.69
N LEU A 163 6.25 20.12 -14.09
CA LEU A 163 7.35 19.17 -14.05
C LEU A 163 7.15 18.09 -15.09
N LEU A 164 8.22 17.73 -15.81
CA LEU A 164 8.33 16.48 -16.58
C LEU A 164 9.54 15.69 -16.05
N ALA A 165 9.32 14.41 -15.77
CA ALA A 165 10.36 13.56 -15.15
C ALA A 165 10.24 12.09 -15.62
N PHE A 166 11.22 11.28 -15.31
CA PHE A 166 11.35 9.83 -15.50
C PHE A 166 11.45 9.37 -16.96
N GLY A 167 10.73 9.97 -17.91
CA GLY A 167 10.74 9.55 -19.32
C GLY A 167 10.05 8.20 -19.61
N HIS A 168 9.43 7.60 -18.58
CA HIS A 168 8.69 6.35 -18.61
C HIS A 168 7.68 6.33 -17.46
N PRO A 169 6.75 5.33 -17.35
CA PRO A 169 5.83 5.24 -16.24
C PRO A 169 6.53 4.76 -14.96
N PHE A 170 5.99 5.12 -13.81
CA PHE A 170 6.35 4.52 -12.52
C PHE A 170 5.46 3.29 -12.21
N LEU A 171 4.16 3.50 -12.06
CA LEU A 171 3.16 2.45 -11.85
C LEU A 171 2.25 2.26 -13.07
N GLY A 172 2.34 3.16 -14.07
CA GLY A 172 1.46 3.16 -15.23
C GLY A 172 0.01 3.46 -14.89
N SER A 173 -0.22 4.16 -13.81
CA SER A 173 -1.54 4.35 -13.19
C SER A 173 -2.39 5.43 -13.87
N GLY A 174 -1.87 6.13 -14.85
CA GLY A 174 -2.59 7.20 -15.55
C GLY A 174 -2.68 8.48 -14.74
N ALA A 175 -3.90 8.96 -14.46
CA ALA A 175 -4.10 10.10 -13.57
C ALA A 175 -3.83 9.66 -12.11
N VAL A 176 -3.02 10.44 -11.41
CA VAL A 176 -2.58 10.20 -10.02
C VAL A 176 -2.51 11.51 -9.25
N ALA A 177 -2.26 11.43 -7.95
CA ALA A 177 -1.96 12.60 -7.11
C ALA A 177 -0.89 12.22 -6.08
N LEU A 178 0.37 12.09 -6.53
CA LEU A 178 1.47 11.59 -5.73
C LEU A 178 2.42 12.74 -5.33
N PRO A 179 2.84 12.81 -4.04
CA PRO A 179 3.86 13.76 -3.60
C PRO A 179 5.18 13.53 -4.31
N PHE A 180 5.89 14.58 -4.67
CA PHE A 180 7.31 14.47 -5.01
C PHE A 180 8.16 15.43 -4.20
N VAL A 181 9.37 14.99 -3.89
CA VAL A 181 10.29 15.63 -2.93
C VAL A 181 11.70 15.64 -3.52
N PRO A 182 12.65 16.44 -2.99
CA PRO A 182 14.06 16.37 -3.38
C PRO A 182 14.64 14.98 -3.14
N ALA A 183 15.58 14.58 -3.99
CA ALA A 183 16.44 13.43 -3.74
C ALA A 183 17.93 13.86 -3.88
N TYR A 184 18.74 13.37 -2.96
CA TYR A 184 20.16 13.71 -2.87
C TYR A 184 20.97 12.45 -3.15
N VAL A 185 21.48 12.34 -4.38
CA VAL A 185 22.27 11.18 -4.79
C VAL A 185 23.60 11.15 -4.04
N THR A 186 23.78 10.13 -3.22
CA THR A 186 25.01 9.92 -2.43
C THR A 186 26.04 9.09 -3.17
N ALA A 187 25.58 8.14 -3.99
CA ALA A 187 26.42 7.30 -4.82
C ALA A 187 25.63 6.72 -6.00
N ILE A 188 26.37 6.30 -7.02
CA ILE A 188 25.87 5.40 -8.04
C ILE A 188 26.65 4.11 -7.91
N VAL A 189 25.95 3.01 -7.64
CA VAL A 189 26.56 1.70 -7.44
C VAL A 189 26.64 0.99 -8.77
N PRO A 190 27.85 0.71 -9.28
CA PRO A 190 28.04 -0.11 -10.47
C PRO A 190 27.56 -1.54 -10.19
N SER A 191 26.88 -2.14 -11.13
CA SER A 191 26.41 -3.52 -11.03
C SER A 191 26.48 -4.18 -12.40
N SER A 192 26.78 -5.47 -12.43
CA SER A 192 26.72 -6.29 -13.64
C SER A 192 25.28 -6.58 -14.08
N GLU A 193 24.33 -6.51 -13.15
CA GLU A 193 22.91 -6.71 -13.47
C GLU A 193 22.26 -5.38 -13.84
N VAL A 194 22.13 -4.45 -12.89
CA VAL A 194 21.60 -3.11 -13.08
C VAL A 194 22.32 -2.14 -12.14
N PRO A 195 23.12 -1.21 -12.64
CA PRO A 195 23.67 -0.13 -11.81
C PRO A 195 22.53 0.74 -11.29
N PHE A 196 22.67 1.34 -10.10
CA PHE A 196 21.59 2.10 -9.48
C PHE A 196 22.07 3.29 -8.64
N LYS A 197 21.22 4.32 -8.53
CA LYS A 197 21.42 5.46 -7.64
C LYS A 197 21.04 5.10 -6.21
N LEU A 198 21.95 5.40 -5.27
CA LEU A 198 21.63 5.56 -3.85
C LEU A 198 21.38 7.03 -3.57
N ALA A 199 20.28 7.34 -2.89
CA ALA A 199 19.94 8.70 -2.58
C ALA A 199 19.29 8.82 -1.19
N ASN A 200 19.51 9.95 -0.52
CA ASN A 200 18.68 10.38 0.61
C ASN A 200 17.48 11.13 0.07
N VAL A 201 16.32 10.94 0.70
CA VAL A 201 15.07 11.60 0.31
C VAL A 201 14.83 12.78 1.22
N GLY A 202 14.54 13.95 0.63
CA GLY A 202 14.18 15.15 1.37
C GLY A 202 12.78 15.07 1.96
N ALA A 203 12.50 15.96 2.91
CA ALA A 203 11.20 16.04 3.56
C ALA A 203 10.27 17.09 2.91
N ARG A 204 10.85 18.08 2.21
CA ARG A 204 10.10 19.18 1.60
C ARG A 204 9.32 18.71 0.37
N VAL A 205 7.99 18.76 0.45
CA VAL A 205 7.14 18.52 -0.71
C VAL A 205 7.33 19.66 -1.72
N LEU A 206 7.66 19.31 -2.97
CA LEU A 206 7.88 20.24 -4.07
C LEU A 206 6.62 20.46 -4.91
N GLY A 207 5.70 19.51 -4.87
CA GLY A 207 4.46 19.55 -5.64
C GLY A 207 3.82 18.16 -5.79
N THR A 208 2.95 18.03 -6.77
CA THR A 208 2.16 16.83 -7.05
C THR A 208 2.46 16.29 -8.45
N ILE A 209 2.76 15.00 -8.55
CA ILE A 209 2.68 14.25 -9.82
C ILE A 209 1.20 13.98 -10.08
N GLU A 210 0.72 14.43 -11.25
CA GLU A 210 -0.68 14.30 -11.66
C GLU A 210 -0.90 13.24 -12.75
N GLN A 211 0.16 12.91 -13.48
CA GLN A 211 0.12 11.93 -14.56
C GLN A 211 1.29 10.97 -14.46
N ASP A 212 0.97 9.69 -14.53
CA ASP A 212 1.92 8.57 -14.59
C ASP A 212 1.67 7.82 -15.92
N ARG A 213 2.37 8.22 -16.97
CA ARG A 213 2.12 7.80 -18.33
C ARG A 213 3.34 7.10 -18.94
N PRO A 214 3.16 6.31 -20.03
CA PRO A 214 4.28 5.64 -20.70
C PRO A 214 5.41 6.57 -21.13
N THR A 215 5.13 7.85 -21.35
CA THR A 215 6.11 8.83 -21.84
C THR A 215 6.76 9.66 -20.74
N ALA A 216 6.12 9.82 -19.60
CA ALA A 216 6.65 10.62 -18.48
C ALA A 216 5.78 10.53 -17.23
N LEU A 217 6.38 10.91 -16.09
CA LEU A 217 5.65 11.52 -14.99
C LEU A 217 5.52 13.01 -15.24
N ALA A 218 4.28 13.52 -15.20
CA ALA A 218 4.01 14.95 -15.29
C ALA A 218 3.34 15.44 -14.01
N GLY A 219 3.78 16.61 -13.50
CA GLY A 219 3.31 17.15 -12.24
C GLY A 219 3.30 18.67 -12.20
N ARG A 220 2.85 19.21 -11.07
CA ARG A 220 2.76 20.65 -10.82
C ARG A 220 3.44 21.03 -9.50
N LEU A 221 4.17 22.15 -9.55
CA LEU A 221 4.91 22.68 -8.40
C LEU A 221 4.02 23.43 -7.41
N ASP A 222 2.94 24.02 -7.89
CA ASP A 222 2.01 24.86 -7.13
C ASP A 222 0.85 24.09 -6.51
N ARG A 223 0.87 22.76 -6.57
CA ARG A 223 -0.21 21.90 -6.10
C ARG A 223 0.23 21.06 -4.90
N GLU A 224 -0.49 21.21 -3.82
CA GLU A 224 -0.28 20.36 -2.65
C GLU A 224 -0.90 18.97 -2.88
N PRO A 225 -0.12 17.90 -2.71
CA PRO A 225 -0.64 16.54 -2.91
C PRO A 225 -1.54 16.12 -1.75
N PRO A 226 -2.66 15.44 -2.03
CA PRO A 226 -3.44 14.83 -0.98
C PRO A 226 -2.66 13.67 -0.35
N THR A 227 -2.69 13.59 0.98
CA THR A 227 -2.06 12.51 1.74
C THR A 227 -2.98 12.08 2.88
N VAL A 228 -2.91 10.81 3.25
CA VAL A 228 -3.55 10.28 4.46
C VAL A 228 -2.55 10.35 5.60
N ALA A 229 -2.90 11.06 6.67
CA ALA A 229 -2.10 11.09 7.89
C ALA A 229 -2.39 9.84 8.73
N VAL A 230 -1.35 9.09 9.10
CA VAL A 230 -1.47 7.88 9.92
C VAL A 230 -0.76 8.08 11.24
N SER A 231 -1.48 7.90 12.35
CA SER A 231 -0.92 7.80 13.69
C SER A 231 -1.10 6.37 14.19
N LEU A 232 -0.02 5.75 14.63
CA LEU A 232 -0.01 4.39 15.13
C LEU A 232 0.49 4.36 16.57
N SER A 233 -0.35 3.89 17.50
CA SER A 233 0.02 3.60 18.88
C SER A 233 0.08 2.09 19.07
N LEU A 234 1.23 1.59 19.50
CA LEU A 234 1.46 0.18 19.79
C LEU A 234 1.62 -0.01 21.30
N LEU A 235 0.79 -0.85 21.89
CA LEU A 235 0.90 -1.28 23.27
C LEU A 235 1.27 -2.77 23.29
N GLY A 236 2.49 -3.06 23.71
CA GLY A 236 3.03 -4.42 23.86
C GLY A 236 3.79 -4.60 25.16
N SER A 237 4.57 -5.68 25.26
CA SER A 237 5.38 -6.00 26.46
C SER A 237 6.44 -4.93 26.76
N ALA A 238 6.94 -4.22 25.75
CA ALA A 238 7.90 -3.12 25.91
C ALA A 238 7.25 -1.77 26.28
N GLY A 239 5.94 -1.74 26.53
CA GLY A 239 5.18 -0.52 26.80
C GLY A 239 4.54 0.10 25.55
N GLU A 240 4.08 1.34 25.67
CA GLU A 240 3.45 2.09 24.58
C GLU A 240 4.52 2.77 23.72
N GLN A 241 4.39 2.58 22.40
CA GLN A 241 5.22 3.25 21.39
C GLN A 241 4.29 3.97 20.41
N ARG A 242 4.66 5.18 20.00
CA ARG A 242 3.86 6.02 19.10
C ARG A 242 4.65 6.38 17.87
N TYR A 243 4.00 6.28 16.72
CA TYR A 243 4.57 6.53 15.42
C TYR A 243 3.63 7.39 14.59
N ALA A 244 4.21 8.15 13.66
CA ALA A 244 3.48 8.98 12.72
C ALA A 244 4.09 8.88 11.32
N TYR A 245 3.25 8.64 10.33
CA TYR A 245 3.65 8.65 8.92
C TYR A 245 2.51 9.14 8.05
N ARG A 246 2.79 9.44 6.82
CA ARG A 246 1.82 9.87 5.80
C ARG A 246 1.94 8.96 4.62
N VAL A 247 0.82 8.65 3.98
CA VAL A 247 0.80 7.86 2.75
C VAL A 247 0.12 8.67 1.64
N ALA A 248 0.48 8.41 0.40
CA ALA A 248 -0.20 8.98 -0.76
C ALA A 248 -1.69 8.63 -0.74
N ALA A 249 -2.58 9.61 -0.95
CA ALA A 249 -4.03 9.42 -0.83
C ALA A 249 -4.67 8.88 -2.13
N ASP A 250 -4.00 7.97 -2.82
CA ASP A 250 -4.57 7.25 -3.96
C ASP A 250 -5.31 6.00 -3.45
N GLU A 251 -6.60 5.85 -3.81
CA GLU A 251 -7.46 4.77 -3.32
C GLU A 251 -6.92 3.37 -3.66
N ARG A 252 -6.15 3.24 -4.75
CA ARG A 252 -5.50 1.98 -5.13
C ARG A 252 -4.29 1.65 -4.26
N LEU A 253 -3.71 2.64 -3.59
CA LEU A 253 -2.43 2.54 -2.89
C LEU A 253 -2.56 2.61 -1.37
N TYR A 254 -3.33 3.56 -0.82
CA TYR A 254 -3.28 3.83 0.63
C TYR A 254 -3.61 2.63 1.52
N PRO A 255 -4.47 1.65 1.15
CA PRO A 255 -4.72 0.50 2.02
C PRO A 255 -3.46 -0.34 2.26
N VAL A 256 -2.73 -0.66 1.20
CA VAL A 256 -1.50 -1.46 1.31
C VAL A 256 -0.34 -0.62 1.86
N LEU A 257 -0.29 0.68 1.59
CA LEU A 257 0.74 1.56 2.17
C LEU A 257 0.57 1.68 3.69
N VAL A 258 -0.67 1.76 4.20
CA VAL A 258 -0.96 1.73 5.63
C VAL A 258 -0.58 0.38 6.24
N ALA A 259 -0.95 -0.73 5.59
CA ALA A 259 -0.59 -2.07 6.03
C ALA A 259 0.94 -2.27 6.07
N THR A 260 1.66 -1.78 5.06
CA THR A 260 3.14 -1.85 5.01
C THR A 260 3.78 -1.08 6.16
N GLY A 261 3.32 0.14 6.41
CA GLY A 261 3.78 0.94 7.53
C GLY A 261 3.48 0.27 8.88
N ALA A 262 2.28 -0.27 9.04
CA ALA A 262 1.88 -1.01 10.25
C ALA A 262 2.75 -2.25 10.45
N LEU A 263 2.96 -3.09 9.41
CA LEU A 263 3.82 -4.27 9.51
C LEU A 263 5.23 -3.91 9.96
N GLN A 264 5.83 -2.91 9.31
CA GLN A 264 7.17 -2.48 9.66
C GLN A 264 7.31 -2.04 11.11
N LEU A 265 6.33 -1.28 11.61
CA LEU A 265 6.37 -0.73 12.96
C LEU A 265 6.06 -1.79 14.02
N ILE A 266 5.13 -2.72 13.73
CA ILE A 266 4.83 -3.87 14.60
C ILE A 266 6.03 -4.81 14.67
N ASP A 267 6.65 -5.18 13.54
CA ASP A 267 7.87 -6.00 13.49
C ASP A 267 9.01 -5.38 14.32
N ARG A 268 9.17 -4.05 14.20
CA ARG A 268 10.18 -3.30 14.96
C ARG A 268 9.91 -3.35 16.47
N ALA A 269 8.65 -3.29 16.87
CA ALA A 269 8.26 -3.34 18.28
C ALA A 269 8.37 -4.75 18.88
N LEU A 270 8.06 -5.79 18.11
CA LEU A 270 8.18 -7.19 18.54
C LEU A 270 9.61 -7.70 18.53
N GLY A 271 10.44 -7.23 17.58
CA GLY A 271 11.82 -7.68 17.40
C GLY A 271 11.98 -9.12 16.90
N ALA A 272 10.89 -9.86 16.74
CA ALA A 272 10.86 -11.23 16.25
C ALA A 272 9.52 -11.54 15.56
N THR A 273 9.53 -12.54 14.68
CA THR A 273 8.30 -13.10 14.10
C THR A 273 7.78 -14.18 15.04
N ASP A 274 6.64 -13.96 15.68
CA ASP A 274 6.04 -14.89 16.62
C ASP A 274 4.51 -14.87 16.54
N GLY A 275 3.88 -15.90 17.10
CA GLY A 275 2.43 -15.99 17.25
C GLY A 275 1.93 -15.10 18.38
N GLY A 276 0.62 -14.91 18.45
CA GLY A 276 0.00 -14.14 19.51
C GLY A 276 -1.40 -13.65 19.16
N PHE A 277 -1.78 -12.59 19.83
CA PHE A 277 -3.04 -11.88 19.68
C PHE A 277 -2.79 -10.40 19.40
N ALA A 278 -3.60 -9.82 18.52
CA ALA A 278 -3.67 -8.39 18.32
C ALA A 278 -5.10 -7.88 18.37
N GLU A 279 -5.30 -6.76 19.06
CA GLU A 279 -6.53 -5.98 19.04
C GLU A 279 -6.22 -4.63 18.38
N LEU A 280 -6.98 -4.30 17.35
CA LEU A 280 -6.84 -3.09 16.58
C LEU A 280 -8.08 -2.23 16.74
N ALA A 281 -7.88 -0.97 17.12
CA ALA A 281 -8.93 0.03 17.15
C ALA A 281 -8.60 1.17 16.18
N TRP A 282 -9.53 1.46 15.25
CA TRP A 282 -9.39 2.54 14.28
C TRP A 282 -10.30 3.71 14.62
N GLU A 283 -9.79 4.91 14.40
CA GLU A 283 -10.58 6.09 14.09
C GLU A 283 -10.17 6.56 12.68
N ILE A 284 -11.03 6.33 11.69
CA ILE A 284 -10.84 6.77 10.31
C ILE A 284 -11.64 8.06 10.13
N THR A 285 -10.96 9.15 9.77
CA THR A 285 -11.60 10.44 9.47
C THR A 285 -11.62 10.64 7.96
N LEU A 286 -12.82 10.86 7.42
CA LEU A 286 -13.02 11.20 6.02
C LEU A 286 -13.01 12.72 5.83
N ARG A 287 -12.68 13.18 4.63
CA ARG A 287 -12.79 14.58 4.27
C ARG A 287 -14.26 15.03 4.41
N GLY A 288 -14.46 16.10 5.15
CA GLY A 288 -15.82 16.52 5.57
C GLY A 288 -16.15 16.22 7.02
N GLY A 289 -15.24 15.54 7.75
CA GLY A 289 -15.32 15.34 9.19
C GLY A 289 -16.09 14.10 9.65
N GLU A 290 -16.61 13.30 8.72
CA GLU A 290 -17.25 12.01 9.05
C GLU A 290 -16.20 11.05 9.64
N ARG A 291 -16.58 10.32 10.71
CA ARG A 291 -15.69 9.38 11.41
C ARG A 291 -16.24 7.96 11.42
N VAL A 292 -15.34 7.03 11.25
CA VAL A 292 -15.62 5.60 11.33
C VAL A 292 -14.74 5.00 12.43
N ASN A 293 -15.35 4.54 13.51
CA ASN A 293 -14.66 3.85 14.60
C ASN A 293 -14.89 2.36 14.46
N LEU A 294 -13.82 1.58 14.53
CA LEU A 294 -13.85 0.13 14.37
C LEU A 294 -12.99 -0.50 15.47
N LEU A 295 -13.34 -1.72 15.83
CA LEU A 295 -12.55 -2.58 16.71
C LEU A 295 -12.52 -3.97 16.09
N GLU A 296 -11.36 -4.54 15.89
CA GLU A 296 -11.22 -5.92 15.42
C GLU A 296 -10.09 -6.63 16.16
N GLN A 297 -10.16 -7.95 16.16
CA GLN A 297 -9.21 -8.79 16.87
C GLN A 297 -8.73 -9.92 15.95
N VAL A 298 -7.47 -10.28 16.10
CA VAL A 298 -6.87 -11.37 15.33
C VAL A 298 -5.92 -12.18 16.21
N ASN A 299 -5.94 -13.49 16.02
CA ASN A 299 -4.94 -14.43 16.55
C ASN A 299 -4.18 -15.06 15.38
N HIS A 300 -2.90 -15.25 15.56
CA HIS A 300 -2.10 -15.98 14.58
C HIS A 300 -1.08 -16.88 15.29
N PRO A 301 -0.91 -18.14 14.84
CA PRO A 301 -0.06 -19.10 15.57
C PRO A 301 1.44 -18.82 15.45
N SER A 302 1.88 -18.07 14.42
CA SER A 302 3.30 -17.90 14.14
C SER A 302 3.69 -16.50 13.65
N ASP A 303 2.73 -15.63 13.28
CA ASP A 303 3.01 -14.34 12.64
C ASP A 303 1.90 -13.31 12.92
N ILE A 304 1.84 -12.85 14.16
CA ILE A 304 0.84 -11.87 14.57
C ILE A 304 1.05 -10.49 13.93
N ALA A 305 2.30 -10.13 13.60
CA ALA A 305 2.60 -8.85 12.98
C ALA A 305 2.00 -8.73 11.58
N LEU A 306 2.16 -9.78 10.75
CA LEU A 306 1.57 -9.81 9.41
C LEU A 306 0.05 -9.82 9.46
N ALA A 307 -0.53 -10.64 10.34
CA ALA A 307 -1.98 -10.71 10.51
C ALA A 307 -2.58 -9.36 10.95
N ALA A 308 -1.96 -8.69 11.93
CA ALA A 308 -2.37 -7.36 12.38
C ALA A 308 -2.20 -6.30 11.28
N ALA A 309 -1.13 -6.37 10.50
CA ALA A 309 -0.91 -5.43 9.40
C ALA A 309 -1.92 -5.58 8.26
N GLN A 310 -2.26 -6.81 7.89
CA GLN A 310 -3.30 -7.09 6.90
C GLN A 310 -4.66 -6.57 7.40
N LEU A 311 -4.96 -6.79 8.68
CA LEU A 311 -6.16 -6.27 9.31
C LEU A 311 -6.16 -4.73 9.31
N ALA A 312 -5.01 -4.08 9.56
CA ALA A 312 -4.88 -2.63 9.54
C ALA A 312 -5.27 -2.00 8.19
N GLY A 313 -4.99 -2.67 7.08
CA GLY A 313 -5.39 -2.24 5.74
C GLY A 313 -6.82 -2.61 5.34
N GLY A 314 -7.43 -3.61 5.99
CA GLY A 314 -8.70 -4.20 5.59
C GLY A 314 -9.87 -3.21 5.47
N PRO A 315 -10.24 -2.45 6.50
CA PRO A 315 -11.30 -1.44 6.42
C PRO A 315 -11.04 -0.38 5.36
N LEU A 316 -9.77 0.01 5.19
CA LEU A 316 -9.36 0.98 4.17
C LEU A 316 -9.54 0.42 2.76
N ALA A 317 -9.28 -0.87 2.55
CA ALA A 317 -9.52 -1.53 1.27
C ALA A 317 -11.02 -1.57 0.92
N VAL A 318 -11.89 -1.81 1.90
CA VAL A 318 -13.34 -1.74 1.71
C VAL A 318 -13.80 -0.32 1.35
N LEU A 319 -13.25 0.69 2.03
CA LEU A 319 -13.55 2.10 1.73
C LEU A 319 -13.03 2.50 0.33
N ALA A 320 -11.85 2.04 -0.06
CA ALA A 320 -11.25 2.33 -1.36
C ALA A 320 -11.99 1.64 -2.52
N ALA A 321 -12.44 0.40 -2.32
CA ALA A 321 -13.11 -0.40 -3.35
C ALA A 321 -14.62 -0.11 -3.48
N ASN A 322 -15.17 0.82 -2.68
CA ASN A 322 -16.60 1.09 -2.70
C ASN A 322 -17.06 1.68 -4.05
N ARG A 323 -18.30 1.37 -4.44
CA ARG A 323 -18.90 1.80 -5.72
C ARG A 323 -19.73 3.07 -5.64
N TYR A 324 -19.85 3.69 -4.46
CA TYR A 324 -20.81 4.78 -4.22
C TYR A 324 -20.20 6.16 -4.43
N ARG A 325 -19.04 6.43 -3.84
CA ARG A 325 -18.29 7.68 -3.97
C ARG A 325 -16.86 7.49 -3.51
N GLY A 326 -15.95 8.41 -3.88
CA GLY A 326 -14.61 8.47 -3.27
C GLY A 326 -14.71 8.56 -1.74
N ALA A 327 -13.95 7.73 -1.06
CA ALA A 327 -13.97 7.69 0.40
C ALA A 327 -13.26 8.90 1.01
N ASP A 328 -12.32 9.51 0.25
CA ASP A 328 -11.57 10.71 0.66
C ASP A 328 -11.02 10.60 2.10
N VAL A 329 -10.30 9.52 2.38
CA VAL A 329 -9.69 9.31 3.70
C VAL A 329 -8.64 10.39 3.95
N GLU A 330 -8.77 11.11 5.07
CA GLU A 330 -7.86 12.19 5.47
C GLU A 330 -6.89 11.74 6.58
N ARG A 331 -7.40 10.97 7.54
CA ARG A 331 -6.63 10.53 8.71
C ARG A 331 -7.02 9.12 9.13
N VAL A 332 -6.03 8.37 9.60
CA VAL A 332 -6.19 7.09 10.26
C VAL A 332 -5.46 7.13 11.58
N SER A 333 -6.19 7.02 12.69
CA SER A 333 -5.62 6.75 14.00
C SER A 333 -5.81 5.27 14.31
N LEU A 334 -4.70 4.55 14.48
CA LEU A 334 -4.69 3.12 14.71
C LEU A 334 -4.03 2.84 16.06
N ASN A 335 -4.80 2.24 16.98
CA ASN A 335 -4.28 1.74 18.24
C ASN A 335 -4.21 0.22 18.16
N VAL A 336 -3.02 -0.33 18.37
CA VAL A 336 -2.74 -1.77 18.31
C VAL A 336 -2.27 -2.23 19.68
N ARG A 337 -2.99 -3.18 20.28
CA ARG A 337 -2.58 -3.88 21.47
C ARG A 337 -2.09 -5.27 21.08
N LEU A 338 -0.88 -5.62 21.48
CA LEU A 338 -0.24 -6.89 21.19
C LEU A 338 -0.12 -7.73 22.48
N ASP A 339 -0.36 -9.02 22.37
CA ASP A 339 -0.17 -10.00 23.44
C ASP A 339 0.54 -11.22 22.83
N ASP A 340 1.55 -11.75 23.49
CA ASP A 340 2.29 -12.95 23.09
C ASP A 340 1.47 -14.24 23.28
N ARG A 341 0.34 -14.15 23.97
CA ARG A 341 -0.56 -15.27 24.21
C ARG A 341 -1.68 -15.27 23.17
N GLN A 342 -1.93 -16.43 22.63
CA GLN A 342 -3.10 -16.62 21.79
C GLN A 342 -4.39 -16.56 22.64
N ARG A 343 -5.31 -15.70 22.26
CA ARG A 343 -6.63 -15.52 22.87
C ARG A 343 -7.70 -16.13 21.98
N VAL A 344 -7.66 -17.43 21.81
CA VAL A 344 -8.57 -18.18 20.95
C VAL A 344 -9.09 -19.40 21.71
N ALA A 345 -10.34 -19.75 21.48
CA ALA A 345 -10.95 -21.00 21.93
C ALA A 345 -11.62 -21.71 20.76
N SER A 346 -11.48 -23.02 20.70
CA SER A 346 -12.25 -23.86 19.78
C SER A 346 -13.60 -24.20 20.40
N LEU A 347 -14.68 -24.09 19.62
CA LEU A 347 -15.98 -24.64 19.97
C LEU A 347 -15.95 -26.13 19.64
N GLU A 348 -15.89 -26.99 20.66
CA GLU A 348 -15.80 -28.46 20.51
C GLU A 348 -17.17 -29.12 20.43
N GLU A 349 -18.14 -28.59 21.20
CA GLU A 349 -19.45 -29.19 21.31
C GLU A 349 -20.50 -28.12 21.64
N ALA A 350 -21.69 -28.29 21.10
CA ALA A 350 -22.86 -27.50 21.43
C ALA A 350 -24.05 -28.45 21.68
N VAL A 351 -24.64 -28.40 22.86
CA VAL A 351 -25.73 -29.28 23.27
C VAL A 351 -26.91 -28.44 23.76
N LEU A 352 -28.09 -28.66 23.18
CA LEU A 352 -29.33 -28.08 23.67
C LEU A 352 -29.71 -28.70 25.03
N GLU A 353 -30.14 -27.89 25.99
CA GLU A 353 -30.66 -28.36 27.27
C GLU A 353 -32.01 -29.06 27.09
N SER A 354 -32.83 -28.61 26.11
CA SER A 354 -34.10 -29.21 25.73
C SER A 354 -34.28 -29.20 24.24
N GLU A 355 -34.70 -30.32 23.65
CA GLU A 355 -35.03 -30.40 22.22
C GLU A 355 -36.38 -29.74 21.89
N GLU A 356 -37.24 -29.52 22.88
CA GLU A 356 -38.53 -28.84 22.73
C GLU A 356 -38.51 -27.51 23.49
N VAL A 357 -38.72 -26.42 22.80
CA VAL A 357 -38.81 -25.05 23.34
C VAL A 357 -40.05 -24.39 22.81
N ALA A 358 -40.81 -23.72 23.65
CA ALA A 358 -42.01 -22.99 23.21
C ALA A 358 -41.61 -21.75 22.39
N ALA A 359 -42.42 -21.44 21.36
CA ALA A 359 -42.20 -20.26 20.53
C ALA A 359 -42.27 -18.97 21.39
N GLY A 360 -41.28 -18.11 21.24
CA GLY A 360 -41.11 -16.91 22.06
C GLY A 360 -40.34 -17.10 23.36
N ASP A 361 -40.04 -18.34 23.75
CA ASP A 361 -39.13 -18.65 24.89
C ASP A 361 -37.67 -18.64 24.43
N ALA A 362 -36.76 -18.91 25.34
CA ALA A 362 -35.35 -18.98 25.06
C ALA A 362 -34.83 -20.42 25.09
N ALA A 363 -34.04 -20.79 24.10
CA ALA A 363 -33.28 -22.03 24.11
C ALA A 363 -31.98 -21.85 24.90
N HIS A 364 -31.65 -22.83 25.74
CA HIS A 364 -30.38 -22.89 26.47
C HIS A 364 -29.45 -23.88 25.81
N VAL A 365 -28.27 -23.38 25.41
CA VAL A 365 -27.25 -24.20 24.75
C VAL A 365 -26.00 -24.28 25.62
N HIS A 366 -25.58 -25.49 25.95
CA HIS A 366 -24.31 -25.73 26.63
C HIS A 366 -23.20 -25.84 25.59
N LEU A 367 -22.23 -24.93 25.65
CA LEU A 367 -21.07 -24.87 24.76
C LEU A 367 -19.84 -25.36 25.50
N ARG A 368 -19.16 -26.35 24.94
CA ARG A 368 -17.85 -26.78 25.39
C ARG A 368 -16.80 -26.05 24.58
N LEU A 369 -16.06 -25.16 25.24
CA LEU A 369 -15.00 -24.35 24.66
C LEU A 369 -13.65 -24.85 25.15
N GLN A 370 -12.70 -25.06 24.25
CA GLN A 370 -11.31 -25.39 24.50
C GLN A 370 -10.42 -24.18 24.26
N PRO A 371 -10.07 -23.37 25.27
CA PRO A 371 -9.11 -22.29 25.12
C PRO A 371 -7.71 -22.84 24.81
N HIS A 372 -6.92 -22.04 24.07
CA HIS A 372 -5.57 -22.44 23.66
C HIS A 372 -4.69 -22.76 24.87
N ARG A 373 -4.22 -24.02 24.99
CA ARG A 373 -3.34 -24.53 26.05
C ARG A 373 -3.92 -24.39 27.47
N GLU A 374 -5.23 -24.22 27.61
CA GLU A 374 -5.91 -24.18 28.92
C GLU A 374 -6.90 -25.36 29.07
N ARG A 375 -7.56 -25.47 30.20
CA ARG A 375 -8.59 -26.49 30.40
C ARG A 375 -9.87 -26.09 29.68
N ALA A 376 -10.56 -27.08 29.10
CA ALA A 376 -11.89 -26.89 28.53
C ALA A 376 -12.85 -26.31 29.57
N VAL A 377 -13.70 -25.41 29.13
CA VAL A 377 -14.73 -24.77 29.94
C VAL A 377 -16.10 -24.97 29.31
N VAL A 378 -17.13 -25.12 30.12
CA VAL A 378 -18.51 -25.15 29.65
C VAL A 378 -19.16 -23.79 29.93
N ARG A 379 -19.88 -23.28 28.97
CA ARG A 379 -20.67 -22.05 29.06
C ARG A 379 -22.09 -22.33 28.59
N THR A 380 -23.07 -21.81 29.30
CA THR A 380 -24.46 -21.82 28.82
C THR A 380 -24.77 -20.49 28.16
N VAL A 381 -25.26 -20.56 26.96
CA VAL A 381 -25.73 -19.41 26.20
C VAL A 381 -27.24 -19.48 26.08
N THR A 382 -27.92 -18.38 26.36
CA THR A 382 -29.35 -18.23 26.21
C THR A 382 -29.68 -17.59 24.89
N VAL A 383 -30.39 -18.31 24.03
CA VAL A 383 -30.74 -17.89 22.67
C VAL A 383 -32.24 -17.56 22.66
N PRO A 384 -32.64 -16.28 22.57
CA PRO A 384 -34.05 -15.93 22.46
C PRO A 384 -34.59 -16.40 21.10
N LEU A 385 -35.69 -17.12 21.11
CA LEU A 385 -36.36 -17.58 19.88
C LEU A 385 -37.50 -16.63 19.51
N PRO A 386 -37.63 -16.26 18.22
CA PRO A 386 -38.79 -15.47 17.76
C PRO A 386 -40.13 -16.17 18.05
N SER A 387 -41.15 -15.38 18.37
CA SER A 387 -42.49 -15.91 18.69
C SER A 387 -43.28 -16.48 17.50
N ASP A 388 -42.81 -16.17 16.28
CA ASP A 388 -43.35 -16.66 15.02
C ASP A 388 -42.64 -17.90 14.48
N LEU A 389 -41.61 -18.36 15.21
CA LEU A 389 -40.82 -19.55 14.86
C LEU A 389 -41.66 -20.81 15.18
N ALA A 390 -41.84 -21.69 14.19
CA ALA A 390 -42.58 -22.93 14.37
C ALA A 390 -41.95 -24.07 13.54
N GLY A 391 -42.08 -25.29 14.04
CA GLY A 391 -41.55 -26.50 13.38
C GLY A 391 -40.16 -26.86 13.84
N GLU A 392 -39.45 -27.64 13.04
CA GLU A 392 -38.05 -28.02 13.29
C GLU A 392 -37.13 -26.89 12.95
N VAL A 393 -36.24 -26.53 13.88
CA VAL A 393 -35.30 -25.41 13.75
C VAL A 393 -33.90 -25.89 14.01
N THR A 394 -32.97 -25.60 13.09
CA THR A 394 -31.55 -25.87 13.29
C THR A 394 -30.86 -24.62 13.83
N LEU A 395 -30.16 -24.70 14.96
CA LEU A 395 -29.30 -23.65 15.47
C LEU A 395 -27.87 -23.82 14.95
N LEU A 396 -27.43 -22.90 14.10
CA LEU A 396 -26.07 -22.81 13.64
C LEU A 396 -25.27 -21.91 14.59
N ILE A 397 -24.24 -22.47 15.23
CA ILE A 397 -23.42 -21.74 16.22
C ILE A 397 -21.96 -21.70 15.72
N ARG A 398 -21.40 -20.51 15.62
CA ARG A 398 -20.02 -20.30 15.15
C ARG A 398 -19.35 -19.11 15.85
N GLY A 399 -18.02 -19.07 15.85
CA GLY A 399 -17.27 -17.87 16.24
C GLY A 399 -17.39 -16.78 15.16
N GLY A 400 -17.36 -15.52 15.57
CA GLY A 400 -17.56 -14.38 14.67
C GLY A 400 -16.53 -14.27 13.53
N ALA A 401 -15.29 -14.75 13.75
CA ALA A 401 -14.26 -14.81 12.70
C ALA A 401 -14.45 -15.97 11.71
N VAL A 402 -15.34 -16.92 12.01
CA VAL A 402 -15.59 -18.09 11.14
C VAL A 402 -16.63 -17.71 10.11
N PRO A 403 -16.34 -17.82 8.80
CA PRO A 403 -17.34 -17.61 7.76
C PRO A 403 -18.53 -18.56 7.95
N ARG A 404 -19.71 -18.13 7.52
CA ARG A 404 -20.87 -19.02 7.44
C ARG A 404 -20.51 -20.15 6.46
N ALA A 405 -20.47 -21.39 6.96
CA ALA A 405 -20.26 -22.53 6.07
C ALA A 405 -21.55 -22.74 5.25
N THR A 406 -21.45 -22.65 3.94
CA THR A 406 -22.45 -23.09 2.97
C THR A 406 -22.25 -24.59 2.70
N GLY A 407 -22.24 -25.41 3.76
CA GLY A 407 -22.27 -26.87 3.61
C GLY A 407 -23.66 -27.35 3.24
N ASP A 408 -23.91 -28.66 3.20
CA ASP A 408 -25.12 -29.36 2.73
C ASP A 408 -26.50 -28.88 3.22
N LEU A 409 -26.56 -27.78 3.96
CA LEU A 409 -27.76 -27.02 4.21
C LEU A 409 -28.00 -26.14 3.01
N GLU A 410 -29.04 -26.42 2.20
CA GLU A 410 -29.67 -25.47 1.27
C GLU A 410 -30.18 -24.30 2.10
N LEU A 411 -29.27 -23.43 2.51
CA LEU A 411 -29.60 -22.13 3.07
C LEU A 411 -30.00 -21.29 1.88
N ASP A 412 -31.30 -20.98 1.75
CA ASP A 412 -31.75 -19.88 0.91
C ASP A 412 -30.74 -18.73 1.18
N GLU A 413 -29.97 -18.37 0.16
CA GLU A 413 -29.24 -17.12 0.13
C GLU A 413 -30.29 -16.00 0.17
N LYS A 414 -30.88 -15.77 1.36
CA LYS A 414 -31.43 -14.43 1.62
C LYS A 414 -30.25 -13.53 1.37
N GLU A 415 -30.32 -12.81 0.24
CA GLU A 415 -29.40 -11.73 -0.11
C GLU A 415 -29.04 -11.04 1.20
N ILE A 416 -27.80 -11.23 1.65
CA ILE A 416 -27.21 -10.36 2.66
C ILE A 416 -27.46 -9.00 2.06
N ASP A 417 -28.25 -8.16 2.72
CA ASP A 417 -28.60 -6.84 2.24
C ASP A 417 -27.32 -6.07 1.99
N ALA A 418 -26.77 -6.25 0.78
CA ALA A 418 -25.54 -5.60 0.39
C ALA A 418 -25.79 -4.09 0.50
N PRO A 419 -24.88 -3.33 1.10
CA PRO A 419 -25.05 -1.89 1.22
C PRO A 419 -25.44 -1.28 -0.13
N ARG A 420 -26.45 -0.41 -0.14
CA ARG A 420 -26.96 0.30 -1.33
C ARG A 420 -26.46 1.73 -1.40
N THR A 421 -25.96 2.24 -0.28
CA THR A 421 -25.43 3.59 -0.13
C THR A 421 -24.11 3.58 0.61
N PHE A 422 -23.35 4.67 0.50
CA PHE A 422 -22.10 4.83 1.26
C PHE A 422 -22.36 4.86 2.78
N GLY A 423 -23.49 5.44 3.23
CA GLY A 423 -23.88 5.43 4.63
C GLY A 423 -24.10 4.01 5.15
N GLU A 424 -24.88 3.20 4.43
CA GLU A 424 -25.10 1.78 4.76
C GLU A 424 -23.78 0.98 4.75
N LEU A 425 -22.82 1.29 3.86
CA LEU A 425 -21.49 0.68 3.89
C LEU A 425 -20.76 1.00 5.18
N LEU A 426 -20.81 2.26 5.63
CA LEU A 426 -20.18 2.66 6.90
C LEU A 426 -20.84 1.99 8.10
N ASP A 427 -22.18 1.84 8.07
CA ASP A 427 -22.90 1.16 9.13
C ASP A 427 -22.60 -0.35 9.13
N ALA A 428 -22.49 -0.97 7.97
CA ALA A 428 -22.05 -2.36 7.84
C ALA A 428 -20.62 -2.57 8.36
N LEU A 429 -19.72 -1.61 8.11
CA LEU A 429 -18.37 -1.65 8.69
C LEU A 429 -18.39 -1.56 10.22
N ARG A 430 -19.22 -0.66 10.78
CA ARG A 430 -19.35 -0.45 12.24
C ARG A 430 -20.02 -1.63 12.96
N SER A 431 -20.94 -2.31 12.29
CA SER A 431 -21.72 -3.43 12.83
C SER A 431 -21.13 -4.80 12.54
N ARG A 432 -19.89 -4.88 12.06
CA ARG A 432 -19.22 -6.15 11.82
C ARG A 432 -19.15 -6.99 13.09
N VAL A 433 -19.50 -8.27 12.96
CA VAL A 433 -19.33 -9.26 14.02
C VAL A 433 -17.84 -9.39 14.32
N GLN A 434 -17.48 -9.30 15.61
CA GLN A 434 -16.09 -9.38 16.03
C GLN A 434 -15.62 -10.83 16.21
N ALA A 435 -14.33 -11.07 16.08
CA ALA A 435 -13.74 -12.39 16.23
C ALA A 435 -13.99 -13.00 17.62
N SER A 436 -14.19 -12.16 18.64
CA SER A 436 -14.51 -12.57 20.03
C SER A 436 -15.99 -12.86 20.29
N GLU A 437 -16.86 -12.62 19.31
CA GLU A 437 -18.29 -12.85 19.44
C GLU A 437 -18.68 -14.25 19.00
N LEU A 438 -19.78 -14.72 19.54
CA LEU A 438 -20.44 -15.96 19.14
C LEU A 438 -21.69 -15.59 18.32
N VAL A 439 -21.79 -16.17 17.14
CA VAL A 439 -22.95 -15.98 16.26
C VAL A 439 -23.83 -17.21 16.38
N VAL A 440 -25.11 -16.99 16.64
CA VAL A 440 -26.14 -18.03 16.65
C VAL A 440 -27.20 -17.66 15.63
N GLU A 441 -27.40 -18.51 14.65
CA GLU A 441 -28.39 -18.32 13.58
C GLU A 441 -29.42 -19.46 13.68
N ALA A 442 -30.72 -19.12 13.65
CA ALA A 442 -31.80 -20.08 13.53
C ALA A 442 -32.14 -20.29 12.06
N VAL A 443 -32.09 -21.53 11.60
CA VAL A 443 -32.40 -21.92 10.23
C VAL A 443 -33.65 -22.83 10.28
N THR A 444 -34.71 -22.45 9.56
CA THR A 444 -35.99 -23.17 9.46
C THR A 444 -36.10 -23.90 8.13
#